data_54a3863fbb500728c0ab1368e2fe56fa
#
_entry.id   54a3863fbb500728c0ab1368e2fe56fa
#
_cell.length_a   1.000
_cell.length_b   1.000
_cell.length_c   1.000
_cell.angle_alpha   90.00
_cell.angle_beta   90.00
_cell.angle_gamma   90.00
#
_symmetry.space_group_name_H-M   'P 1'
#
loop_
_entity.id
_entity.type
_entity.pdbx_description
1 polymer ?
#
loop_
_entity_poly.entity_id
_entity_poly.type
_entity_poly.pdbx_seq_one_letter_code
_entity_poly.pdbx_strand_id
1 'polypeptide(L)'
;MHIGLIGLGKMGGNMRTRLRNKGIEVTGYARNREVSDVDSVADMVAALPSPKIVWVMVPHGEPTDSVINELKVLLGEGDLIIEGGNSRFSDDIRHAAELAEKGIGYLDCGVSGGVWGLQNGYGLMVGGPEDLVAKAMPVFDALRPEGEVSEGFVHVGEHGAGHYAKMVHNGIEYAMMQAFAE
;
A
#
# COMPACT_ATOMS: atom_id res chain seq x y z
N MET A 1 4.33 7.54 -14.52
CA MET A 1 4.86 7.02 -13.24
C MET A 1 4.92 5.51 -13.33
N HIS A 2 5.98 4.86 -12.79
CA HIS A 2 6.16 3.42 -12.78
C HIS A 2 6.46 2.98 -11.34
N ILE A 3 5.69 2.03 -10.82
CA ILE A 3 5.83 1.53 -9.43
C ILE A 3 5.95 0.01 -9.38
N GLY A 4 6.50 -0.51 -8.29
CA GLY A 4 6.45 -1.93 -7.94
C GLY A 4 5.23 -2.25 -7.11
N LEU A 5 4.65 -3.45 -7.26
CA LEU A 5 3.59 -3.94 -6.41
C LEU A 5 3.86 -5.38 -5.99
N ILE A 6 4.00 -5.62 -4.70
CA ILE A 6 4.26 -6.94 -4.12
C ILE A 6 2.97 -7.50 -3.51
N GLY A 7 2.62 -8.72 -3.89
CA GLY A 7 1.43 -9.38 -3.39
C GLY A 7 0.24 -9.23 -4.33
N LEU A 8 0.19 -10.08 -5.37
CA LEU A 8 -0.85 -10.08 -6.41
C LEU A 8 -2.00 -11.06 -6.09
N GLY A 9 -2.41 -11.11 -4.84
CA GLY A 9 -3.64 -11.76 -4.44
C GLY A 9 -4.88 -11.00 -4.99
N LYS A 10 -6.06 -11.37 -4.52
CA LYS A 10 -7.31 -10.78 -5.02
C LYS A 10 -7.32 -9.24 -5.01
N MET A 11 -6.90 -8.62 -3.90
CA MET A 11 -6.85 -7.16 -3.82
C MET A 11 -5.69 -6.57 -4.61
N GLY A 12 -4.46 -7.03 -4.39
CA GLY A 12 -3.29 -6.48 -5.08
C GLY A 12 -3.35 -6.67 -6.60
N GLY A 13 -3.88 -7.80 -7.09
CA GLY A 13 -4.14 -8.01 -8.51
C GLY A 13 -5.15 -7.01 -9.10
N ASN A 14 -6.24 -6.74 -8.36
CA ASN A 14 -7.22 -5.73 -8.75
C ASN A 14 -6.62 -4.32 -8.72
N MET A 15 -5.82 -4.00 -7.69
CA MET A 15 -5.13 -2.71 -7.60
C MET A 15 -4.16 -2.52 -8.77
N ARG A 16 -3.35 -3.55 -9.12
CA ARG A 16 -2.48 -3.52 -10.30
C ARG A 16 -3.27 -3.21 -11.58
N THR A 17 -4.39 -3.88 -11.77
CA THR A 17 -5.25 -3.66 -12.94
C THR A 17 -5.79 -2.24 -12.97
N ARG A 18 -6.30 -1.74 -11.84
CA ARG A 18 -6.84 -0.37 -11.74
C ARG A 18 -5.77 0.68 -12.00
N LEU A 19 -4.59 0.55 -11.42
CA LEU A 19 -3.44 1.44 -11.64
C LEU A 19 -3.07 1.49 -13.13
N ARG A 20 -2.94 0.32 -13.77
CA ARG A 20 -2.62 0.23 -15.21
C ARG A 20 -3.71 0.89 -16.07
N ASN A 21 -4.97 0.71 -15.73
CA ASN A 21 -6.10 1.34 -16.44
C ASN A 21 -6.11 2.87 -16.30
N LYS A 22 -5.51 3.40 -15.23
CA LYS A 22 -5.35 4.84 -14.98
C LYS A 22 -4.00 5.40 -15.48
N GLY A 23 -3.22 4.60 -16.23
CA GLY A 23 -1.98 5.03 -16.87
C GLY A 23 -0.73 4.99 -15.95
N ILE A 24 -0.83 4.35 -14.79
CA ILE A 24 0.34 4.04 -13.94
C ILE A 24 0.95 2.72 -14.42
N GLU A 25 2.22 2.73 -14.78
CA GLU A 25 2.95 1.50 -15.08
C GLU A 25 3.22 0.74 -13.78
N VAL A 26 2.98 -0.57 -13.77
CA VAL A 26 3.17 -1.40 -12.57
C VAL A 26 3.92 -2.67 -12.94
N THR A 27 5.06 -2.91 -12.28
CA THR A 27 5.71 -4.22 -12.26
C THR A 27 5.29 -4.94 -10.98
N GLY A 28 4.52 -6.02 -11.14
CA GLY A 28 3.98 -6.77 -10.02
C GLY A 28 4.79 -8.04 -9.73
N TYR A 29 5.03 -8.31 -8.44
CA TYR A 29 5.63 -9.55 -7.97
C TYR A 29 4.69 -10.33 -7.05
N ALA A 30 4.63 -11.64 -7.26
CA ALA A 30 3.96 -12.60 -6.39
C ALA A 30 4.73 -13.93 -6.36
N ARG A 31 4.59 -14.67 -5.24
CA ARG A 31 5.12 -16.05 -5.16
C ARG A 31 4.52 -17.00 -6.18
N ASN A 32 3.25 -16.78 -6.55
CA ASN A 32 2.64 -17.48 -7.67
C ASN A 32 3.13 -16.87 -8.99
N ARG A 33 3.96 -17.60 -9.73
CA ARG A 33 4.56 -17.16 -10.99
C ARG A 33 3.57 -16.93 -12.12
N GLU A 34 2.40 -17.54 -12.08
CA GLU A 34 1.36 -17.35 -13.12
C GLU A 34 0.80 -15.93 -13.18
N VAL A 35 0.86 -15.20 -12.04
CA VAL A 35 0.35 -13.83 -11.93
C VAL A 35 1.45 -12.79 -11.76
N SER A 36 2.69 -13.23 -11.56
CA SER A 36 3.86 -12.36 -11.38
C SER A 36 4.39 -11.88 -12.74
N ASP A 37 4.78 -10.61 -12.80
CA ASP A 37 5.41 -10.04 -14.01
C ASP A 37 6.92 -10.36 -14.05
N VAL A 38 7.52 -10.71 -12.92
CA VAL A 38 8.97 -10.95 -12.73
C VAL A 38 9.23 -12.13 -11.81
N ASP A 39 10.47 -12.63 -11.79
CA ASP A 39 10.83 -13.83 -11.04
C ASP A 39 11.18 -13.56 -9.57
N SER A 40 11.58 -12.34 -9.22
CA SER A 40 12.00 -11.98 -7.86
C SER A 40 11.64 -10.54 -7.51
N VAL A 41 11.67 -10.22 -6.21
CA VAL A 41 11.57 -8.84 -5.72
C VAL A 41 12.74 -8.00 -6.24
N ALA A 42 13.93 -8.57 -6.32
CA ALA A 42 15.12 -7.89 -6.84
C ALA A 42 14.95 -7.49 -8.31
N ASP A 43 14.40 -8.38 -9.16
CA ASP A 43 14.11 -8.06 -10.56
C ASP A 43 13.04 -6.96 -10.67
N MET A 44 12.01 -7.00 -9.82
CA MET A 44 11.02 -5.94 -9.75
C MET A 44 11.67 -4.59 -9.43
N VAL A 45 12.46 -4.54 -8.35
CA VAL A 45 13.14 -3.30 -7.92
C VAL A 45 14.11 -2.78 -8.99
N ALA A 46 14.82 -3.68 -9.67
CA ALA A 46 15.74 -3.30 -10.76
C ALA A 46 15.03 -2.69 -11.98
N ALA A 47 13.78 -3.08 -12.22
CA ALA A 47 12.98 -2.53 -13.32
C ALA A 47 12.41 -1.12 -13.04
N LEU A 48 12.44 -0.65 -11.79
CA LEU A 48 11.85 0.63 -11.41
C LEU A 48 12.81 1.80 -11.62
N PRO A 49 12.31 2.95 -12.09
CA PRO A 49 13.08 4.20 -12.14
C PRO A 49 13.28 4.76 -10.73
N SER A 50 14.39 5.47 -10.52
CA SER A 50 14.61 6.21 -9.26
C SER A 50 13.95 7.60 -9.30
N PRO A 51 13.39 8.11 -8.20
CA PRO A 51 13.20 7.39 -6.94
C PRO A 51 12.11 6.32 -7.06
N LYS A 52 12.39 5.14 -6.51
CA LYS A 52 11.49 3.98 -6.60
C LYS A 52 10.33 4.10 -5.64
N ILE A 53 9.15 3.64 -6.06
CA ILE A 53 7.97 3.47 -5.18
C ILE A 53 7.54 2.02 -5.24
N VAL A 54 7.42 1.38 -4.09
CA VAL A 54 6.98 -0.01 -3.96
C VAL A 54 5.76 -0.08 -3.06
N TRP A 55 4.66 -0.62 -3.58
CA TRP A 55 3.45 -0.91 -2.83
C TRP A 55 3.44 -2.37 -2.37
N VAL A 56 3.22 -2.59 -1.08
CA VAL A 56 3.21 -3.93 -0.46
C VAL A 56 1.78 -4.31 -0.06
N MET A 57 1.31 -5.49 -0.52
CA MET A 57 -0.03 -6.05 -0.29
C MET A 57 0.06 -7.52 0.13
N VAL A 58 0.82 -7.79 1.17
CA VAL A 58 0.99 -9.15 1.70
C VAL A 58 0.28 -9.34 3.05
N PRO A 59 0.07 -10.57 3.54
CA PRO A 59 -0.49 -10.80 4.87
C PRO A 59 0.37 -10.17 5.97
N HIS A 60 -0.27 -9.65 7.02
CA HIS A 60 0.41 -9.04 8.16
C HIS A 60 1.34 -10.00 8.92
N GLY A 61 2.24 -9.45 9.71
CA GLY A 61 3.20 -10.18 10.53
C GLY A 61 4.43 -10.63 9.75
N GLU A 62 4.88 -11.85 9.95
CA GLU A 62 6.11 -12.38 9.37
C GLU A 62 6.22 -12.20 7.84
N PRO A 63 5.17 -12.41 7.02
CA PRO A 63 5.24 -12.14 5.58
C PRO A 63 5.54 -10.66 5.25
N THR A 64 4.96 -9.71 5.97
CA THR A 64 5.25 -8.29 5.82
C THR A 64 6.66 -7.97 6.27
N ASP A 65 7.06 -8.43 7.46
CA ASP A 65 8.42 -8.24 7.98
C ASP A 65 9.49 -8.76 7.01
N SER A 66 9.27 -9.93 6.43
CA SER A 66 10.19 -10.53 5.45
C SER A 66 10.35 -9.65 4.20
N VAL A 67 9.24 -9.18 3.65
CA VAL A 67 9.25 -8.30 2.46
C VAL A 67 9.90 -6.95 2.76
N ILE A 68 9.57 -6.33 3.89
CA ILE A 68 10.18 -5.05 4.29
C ILE A 68 11.69 -5.20 4.49
N ASN A 69 12.14 -6.28 5.12
CA ASN A 69 13.57 -6.56 5.31
C ASN A 69 14.29 -6.79 3.97
N GLU A 70 13.67 -7.47 3.01
CA GLU A 70 14.22 -7.65 1.66
C GLU A 70 14.31 -6.29 0.93
N LEU A 71 13.24 -5.49 0.97
CA LEU A 71 13.23 -4.15 0.37
C LEU A 71 14.25 -3.20 1.01
N LYS A 72 14.47 -3.29 2.33
CA LYS A 72 15.49 -2.52 3.06
C LYS A 72 16.93 -2.76 2.53
N VAL A 73 17.17 -3.92 1.90
CA VAL A 73 18.47 -4.25 1.27
C VAL A 73 18.52 -3.74 -0.17
N LEU A 74 17.41 -3.76 -0.89
CA LEU A 74 17.34 -3.48 -2.33
C LEU A 74 17.08 -2.00 -2.65
N LEU A 75 16.48 -1.26 -1.73
CA LEU A 75 16.14 0.15 -1.90
C LEU A 75 17.23 1.04 -1.27
N GLY A 76 17.21 2.32 -1.62
CA GLY A 76 18.14 3.33 -1.15
C GLY A 76 17.48 4.65 -0.79
N GLU A 77 18.33 5.64 -0.49
CA GLU A 77 17.89 6.98 -0.12
C GLU A 77 16.94 7.59 -1.17
N GLY A 78 15.83 8.14 -0.69
CA GLY A 78 14.79 8.76 -1.51
C GLY A 78 13.77 7.80 -2.12
N ASP A 79 13.97 6.46 -2.02
CA ASP A 79 12.96 5.47 -2.40
C ASP A 79 11.84 5.43 -1.36
N LEU A 80 10.67 4.90 -1.72
CA LEU A 80 9.46 4.90 -0.90
C LEU A 80 8.79 3.52 -0.87
N ILE A 81 8.44 3.06 0.32
CA ILE A 81 7.56 1.90 0.54
C ILE A 81 6.20 2.39 0.99
N ILE A 82 5.13 1.86 0.38
CA ILE A 82 3.74 2.03 0.84
C ILE A 82 3.24 0.66 1.29
N GLU A 83 3.04 0.47 2.57
CA GLU A 83 2.48 -0.77 3.13
C GLU A 83 0.96 -0.64 3.17
N GLY A 84 0.28 -1.41 2.32
CA GLY A 84 -1.17 -1.39 2.13
C GLY A 84 -1.87 -2.68 2.55
N GLY A 85 -1.20 -3.56 3.27
CA GLY A 85 -1.77 -4.77 3.83
C GLY A 85 -2.78 -4.48 4.96
N ASN A 86 -3.14 -5.49 5.70
CA ASN A 86 -3.98 -5.32 6.88
C ASN A 86 -3.13 -5.46 8.15
N SER A 87 -2.10 -4.63 8.25
CA SER A 87 -1.04 -4.72 9.25
C SER A 87 -1.40 -4.03 10.57
N ARG A 88 -0.57 -4.25 11.58
CA ARG A 88 -0.70 -3.59 12.87
C ARG A 88 -0.01 -2.24 12.82
N PHE A 89 -0.68 -1.19 13.23
CA PHE A 89 -0.12 0.17 13.27
C PHE A 89 1.18 0.30 14.10
N SER A 90 1.36 -0.57 15.11
CA SER A 90 2.61 -0.61 15.90
C SER A 90 3.81 -1.11 15.10
N ASP A 91 3.59 -2.00 14.14
CA ASP A 91 4.64 -2.52 13.28
C ASP A 91 5.06 -1.46 12.25
N ASP A 92 4.12 -0.63 11.78
CA ASP A 92 4.42 0.49 10.88
C ASP A 92 5.38 1.49 11.50
N ILE A 93 5.18 1.84 12.77
CA ILE A 93 6.07 2.76 13.50
C ILE A 93 7.50 2.19 13.56
N ARG A 94 7.64 0.89 13.82
CA ARG A 94 8.93 0.20 13.85
C ARG A 94 9.57 0.16 12.46
N HIS A 95 8.84 -0.26 11.43
CA HIS A 95 9.34 -0.32 10.05
C HIS A 95 9.79 1.06 9.56
N ALA A 96 9.00 2.10 9.81
CA ALA A 96 9.35 3.46 9.44
C ALA A 96 10.67 3.91 10.08
N ALA A 97 10.86 3.67 11.38
CA ALA A 97 12.09 4.03 12.09
C ALA A 97 13.32 3.28 11.52
N GLU A 98 13.19 1.98 11.26
CA GLU A 98 14.26 1.17 10.70
C GLU A 98 14.64 1.55 9.26
N LEU A 99 13.68 1.96 8.43
CA LEU A 99 13.90 2.37 7.05
C LEU A 99 14.48 3.78 6.96
N ALA A 100 14.09 4.66 7.88
CA ALA A 100 14.62 6.03 7.97
C ALA A 100 16.14 6.07 8.18
N GLU A 101 16.74 5.08 8.84
CA GLU A 101 18.20 4.93 8.99
C GLU A 101 18.94 4.85 7.65
N LYS A 102 18.24 4.44 6.58
CA LYS A 102 18.75 4.35 5.21
C LYS A 102 18.21 5.42 4.27
N GLY A 103 17.46 6.38 4.80
CA GLY A 103 16.80 7.41 3.99
C GLY A 103 15.67 6.88 3.10
N ILE A 104 15.13 5.70 3.42
CA ILE A 104 13.99 5.10 2.71
C ILE A 104 12.71 5.61 3.36
N GLY A 105 11.83 6.21 2.55
CA GLY A 105 10.52 6.66 3.00
C GLY A 105 9.56 5.50 3.26
N TYR A 106 8.63 5.71 4.20
CA TYR A 106 7.59 4.73 4.52
C TYR A 106 6.24 5.41 4.72
N LEU A 107 5.19 4.84 4.15
CA LEU A 107 3.80 5.19 4.40
C LEU A 107 3.03 3.92 4.74
N ASP A 108 2.15 3.98 5.71
CA ASP A 108 1.14 2.96 5.95
C ASP A 108 -0.20 3.40 5.33
N CYS A 109 -0.91 2.45 4.75
CA CYS A 109 -2.15 2.73 4.05
C CYS A 109 -3.22 1.69 4.37
N GLY A 110 -4.19 2.07 5.18
CA GLY A 110 -5.41 1.28 5.35
C GLY A 110 -6.24 1.32 4.07
N VAL A 111 -6.37 0.18 3.39
CA VAL A 111 -7.12 0.05 2.13
C VAL A 111 -8.47 -0.60 2.40
N SER A 112 -9.56 0.07 2.01
CA SER A 112 -10.94 -0.42 2.08
C SER A 112 -11.56 -0.48 0.67
N GLY A 113 -12.47 -1.43 0.42
CA GLY A 113 -13.14 -1.60 -0.88
C GLY A 113 -13.21 -3.04 -1.37
N GLY A 114 -12.40 -3.93 -0.81
CA GLY A 114 -12.45 -5.37 -1.10
C GLY A 114 -12.42 -5.68 -2.59
N VAL A 115 -13.31 -6.58 -3.00
CA VAL A 115 -13.40 -7.05 -4.40
C VAL A 115 -14.00 -6.01 -5.35
N TRP A 116 -14.78 -5.07 -4.84
CA TRP A 116 -15.42 -4.02 -5.61
C TRP A 116 -14.51 -2.83 -5.90
N GLY A 117 -13.34 -2.77 -5.25
CA GLY A 117 -12.38 -1.69 -5.42
C GLY A 117 -11.83 -1.56 -6.85
N LEU A 118 -11.82 -2.64 -7.64
CA LEU A 118 -11.43 -2.55 -9.04
C LEU A 118 -12.36 -1.62 -9.83
N GLN A 119 -13.66 -1.70 -9.59
CA GLN A 119 -14.68 -0.91 -10.31
C GLN A 119 -14.90 0.44 -9.64
N ASN A 120 -15.10 0.45 -8.33
CA ASN A 120 -15.57 1.61 -7.59
C ASN A 120 -14.43 2.46 -7.00
N GLY A 121 -13.20 1.95 -6.99
CA GLY A 121 -12.08 2.55 -6.25
C GLY A 121 -11.99 2.07 -4.81
N TYR A 122 -10.90 2.46 -4.17
CA TYR A 122 -10.57 2.09 -2.80
C TYR A 122 -10.61 3.31 -1.88
N GLY A 123 -11.17 3.15 -0.69
CA GLY A 123 -10.97 4.10 0.39
C GLY A 123 -9.58 3.94 0.99
N LEU A 124 -8.82 5.01 1.07
CA LEU A 124 -7.41 5.04 1.46
C LEU A 124 -7.23 5.93 2.69
N MET A 125 -6.74 5.36 3.77
CA MET A 125 -6.40 6.04 5.02
C MET A 125 -4.88 5.98 5.18
N VAL A 126 -4.19 7.09 4.97
CA VAL A 126 -2.73 7.11 4.84
C VAL A 126 -2.10 7.76 6.07
N GLY A 127 -1.08 7.08 6.62
CA GLY A 127 -0.22 7.59 7.68
C GLY A 127 1.22 7.76 7.20
N GLY A 128 1.89 8.80 7.72
CA GLY A 128 3.29 9.12 7.46
C GLY A 128 3.51 10.58 7.07
N PRO A 129 4.75 10.99 6.76
CA PRO A 129 5.12 12.37 6.45
C PRO A 129 4.38 12.94 5.23
N GLU A 130 3.97 14.21 5.33
CA GLU A 130 3.17 14.89 4.30
C GLU A 130 3.88 14.97 2.93
N ASP A 131 5.19 15.18 2.92
CA ASP A 131 6.00 15.22 1.70
C ASP A 131 6.03 13.88 0.96
N LEU A 132 6.08 12.76 1.69
CA LEU A 132 5.99 11.42 1.13
C LEU A 132 4.57 11.13 0.60
N VAL A 133 3.55 11.58 1.33
CA VAL A 133 2.15 11.50 0.86
C VAL A 133 1.99 12.26 -0.45
N ALA A 134 2.48 13.49 -0.53
CA ALA A 134 2.44 14.30 -1.75
C ALA A 134 3.17 13.62 -2.93
N LYS A 135 4.31 12.97 -2.68
CA LYS A 135 5.07 12.20 -3.68
C LYS A 135 4.26 11.02 -4.24
N ALA A 136 3.49 10.34 -3.37
CA ALA A 136 2.68 9.18 -3.73
C ALA A 136 1.27 9.54 -4.22
N MET A 137 0.87 10.81 -4.17
CA MET A 137 -0.50 11.25 -4.48
C MET A 137 -1.03 10.76 -5.83
N PRO A 138 -0.24 10.72 -6.93
CA PRO A 138 -0.71 10.17 -8.20
C PRO A 138 -1.12 8.70 -8.12
N VAL A 139 -0.51 7.90 -7.24
CA VAL A 139 -0.87 6.49 -7.01
C VAL A 139 -2.18 6.42 -6.24
N PHE A 140 -2.35 7.24 -5.21
CA PHE A 140 -3.59 7.32 -4.43
C PHE A 140 -4.76 7.78 -5.30
N ASP A 141 -4.57 8.80 -6.13
CA ASP A 141 -5.58 9.29 -7.07
C ASP A 141 -6.03 8.22 -8.08
N ALA A 142 -5.12 7.39 -8.56
CA ALA A 142 -5.46 6.29 -9.46
C ALA A 142 -6.25 5.17 -8.76
N LEU A 143 -6.06 4.99 -7.46
CA LEU A 143 -6.71 3.92 -6.68
C LEU A 143 -8.05 4.35 -6.08
N ARG A 144 -8.20 5.58 -5.61
CA ARG A 144 -9.44 6.05 -4.98
C ARG A 144 -10.62 6.10 -5.97
N PRO A 145 -11.88 6.26 -5.50
CA PRO A 145 -13.03 6.56 -6.34
C PRO A 145 -12.81 7.82 -7.18
N GLU A 146 -13.56 7.95 -8.26
CA GLU A 146 -13.65 9.20 -9.04
C GLU A 146 -14.45 10.24 -8.24
N GLY A 147 -14.12 11.51 -8.41
CA GLY A 147 -14.74 12.60 -7.68
C GLY A 147 -13.75 13.38 -6.83
N GLU A 148 -14.24 14.06 -5.81
CA GLU A 148 -13.41 14.85 -4.91
C GLU A 148 -12.41 13.97 -4.14
N VAL A 149 -11.24 14.51 -3.82
CA VAL A 149 -10.16 13.75 -3.12
C VAL A 149 -10.68 13.18 -1.81
N SER A 150 -11.47 13.96 -1.06
CA SER A 150 -12.05 13.58 0.23
C SER A 150 -13.03 12.40 0.16
N GLU A 151 -13.51 12.02 -1.02
CA GLU A 151 -14.45 10.92 -1.19
C GLU A 151 -13.78 9.54 -1.15
N GLY A 152 -12.47 9.47 -1.08
CA GLY A 152 -11.80 8.16 -1.05
C GLY A 152 -10.37 8.20 -0.54
N PHE A 153 -9.90 9.36 -0.12
CA PHE A 153 -8.55 9.53 0.40
C PHE A 153 -8.56 10.43 1.63
N VAL A 154 -7.80 10.03 2.64
CA VAL A 154 -7.52 10.88 3.81
C VAL A 154 -6.10 10.62 4.31
N HIS A 155 -5.34 11.69 4.51
CA HIS A 155 -4.10 11.67 5.29
C HIS A 155 -4.47 11.88 6.76
N VAL A 156 -4.23 10.86 7.59
CA VAL A 156 -4.76 10.79 8.97
C VAL A 156 -3.71 11.06 10.05
N GLY A 157 -2.47 11.29 9.68
CA GLY A 157 -1.40 11.63 10.62
C GLY A 157 -0.07 10.93 10.33
N GLU A 158 0.73 10.75 11.37
CA GLU A 158 2.05 10.14 11.32
C GLU A 158 2.00 8.63 11.04
N HIS A 159 3.17 7.98 10.96
CA HIS A 159 3.29 6.53 10.74
C HIS A 159 2.44 5.71 11.70
N GLY A 160 1.70 4.74 11.16
CA GLY A 160 0.75 3.90 11.85
C GLY A 160 -0.66 4.47 11.92
N ALA A 161 -0.86 5.77 11.67
CA ALA A 161 -2.18 6.41 11.76
C ALA A 161 -3.16 5.85 10.70
N GLY A 162 -2.70 5.48 9.52
CA GLY A 162 -3.52 4.91 8.45
C GLY A 162 -4.12 3.57 8.83
N HIS A 163 -3.30 2.62 9.26
CA HIS A 163 -3.78 1.32 9.74
C HIS A 163 -4.59 1.42 11.03
N TYR A 164 -4.21 2.35 11.94
CA TYR A 164 -5.02 2.61 13.13
C TYR A 164 -6.42 3.11 12.76
N ALA A 165 -6.52 4.11 11.88
CA ALA A 165 -7.80 4.65 11.43
C ALA A 165 -8.67 3.58 10.77
N LYS A 166 -8.08 2.75 9.90
CA LYS A 166 -8.78 1.62 9.30
C LYS A 166 -9.26 0.60 10.33
N MET A 167 -8.43 0.27 11.31
CA MET A 167 -8.81 -0.66 12.39
C MET A 167 -10.05 -0.15 13.16
N VAL A 168 -10.06 1.13 13.52
CA VAL A 168 -11.21 1.77 14.19
C VAL A 168 -12.45 1.77 13.31
N HIS A 169 -12.29 2.18 12.03
CA HIS A 169 -13.37 2.15 11.04
C HIS A 169 -14.00 0.76 10.91
N ASN A 170 -13.18 -0.27 10.71
CA ASN A 170 -13.66 -1.64 10.60
C ASN A 170 -14.35 -2.11 11.88
N GLY A 171 -13.82 -1.76 13.05
CA GLY A 171 -14.45 -2.09 14.33
C GLY A 171 -15.86 -1.52 14.45
N ILE A 172 -16.07 -0.27 14.07
CA ILE A 172 -17.38 0.38 14.07
C ILE A 172 -18.30 -0.25 13.03
N GLU A 173 -17.81 -0.45 11.80
CA GLU A 173 -18.58 -1.03 10.69
C GLU A 173 -19.12 -2.40 11.04
N TYR A 174 -18.27 -3.32 11.52
CA TYR A 174 -18.69 -4.67 11.91
C TYR A 174 -19.63 -4.67 13.12
N ALA A 175 -19.43 -3.78 14.09
CA ALA A 175 -20.34 -3.63 15.23
C ALA A 175 -21.74 -3.18 14.78
N MET A 176 -21.82 -2.22 13.86
CA MET A 176 -23.11 -1.78 13.30
C MET A 176 -23.77 -2.90 12.47
N MET A 177 -22.99 -3.60 11.63
CA MET A 177 -23.53 -4.74 10.87
C MET A 177 -24.12 -5.81 11.79
N GLN A 178 -23.44 -6.13 12.88
CA GLN A 178 -23.95 -7.09 13.86
C GLN A 178 -25.23 -6.58 14.53
N ALA A 179 -25.28 -5.31 14.91
CA ALA A 179 -26.46 -4.71 15.54
C ALA A 179 -27.71 -4.72 14.62
N PHE A 180 -27.52 -4.61 13.30
CA PHE A 180 -28.63 -4.71 12.34
C PHE A 180 -29.00 -6.15 11.97
N ALA A 181 -28.14 -7.13 12.24
CA ALA A 181 -28.38 -8.53 11.93
C ALA A 181 -29.24 -9.26 13.00
N GLU A 182 -29.40 -8.69 14.20
CA GLU A 182 -30.25 -9.18 15.29
C GLU A 182 -31.65 -8.56 15.23
#